data_4378c5849dce3fff4dc3ee39fe60253e
#
_entry.id   4378c5849dce3fff4dc3ee39fe60253e
#
_cell.length_a   1.000
_cell.length_b   1.000
_cell.length_c   1.000
_cell.angle_alpha   90.00
_cell.angle_beta   90.00
_cell.angle_gamma   90.00
#
_symmetry.space_group_name_H-M   'P 1'
#
loop_
_entity.id
_entity.type
_entity.pdbx_description
1 polymer ?
#
loop_
_entity_poly.entity_id
_entity_poly.type
_entity_poly.pdbx_seq_one_letter_code
_entity_poly.pdbx_strand_id
1 'polypeptide(L)'
;MKRDIIFALLGLMLVSCTPSFFTSYFAKIEDLSKLDGRYYAKSDLELGRDTYRRKAHLLRLFNMDEDIQATYYVDVKFEEPNKVHLTYPILKNDSLVIENKTFTGKRKKKSLEITFANQDIYIPLVYSSSNIDKLKIGLDKKNNSLLLEKYTYIGGSILIFGSSFGGERYFPFYKYDEYKAVKSFYKNGKFGISRADKTIVEPIYDYAYDFENNYIIAGYKGKEELLDIDGKQIISPKYDEIAGILPLYGTGGLLGTFFKVMNNGKIGLVNESGKEIIPTKYDDIGSYNGYFSLRLNNKYGYATTEGVLYPAIYDLLYNNHAYCRNRVYHAAKRDGEEYILDNEGNEYKSQKKFPKVWISQQVCPDLETKRKVSPDEDEK
;
A
#
# COMPACT_ATOMS: atom_id res chain seq x y z
N MET A 1 46.04 -19.53 25.70
CA MET A 1 44.82 -18.77 26.00
C MET A 1 44.55 -17.53 25.10
N LYS A 2 45.50 -16.63 24.79
CA LYS A 2 45.22 -15.47 23.93
C LYS A 2 45.05 -15.78 22.43
N ARG A 3 45.64 -16.88 21.95
CA ARG A 3 45.60 -17.29 20.53
C ARG A 3 44.28 -18.01 20.17
N ASP A 4 43.69 -18.72 21.11
CA ASP A 4 42.47 -19.48 20.91
C ASP A 4 41.20 -18.59 20.91
N ILE A 5 41.25 -17.43 21.60
CA ILE A 5 40.15 -16.44 21.60
C ILE A 5 40.05 -15.70 20.28
N ILE A 6 41.18 -15.47 19.58
CA ILE A 6 41.20 -14.81 18.28
C ILE A 6 40.63 -15.74 17.20
N PHE A 7 40.91 -17.05 17.25
CA PHE A 7 40.30 -18.00 16.34
C PHE A 7 38.82 -18.24 16.59
N ALA A 8 38.35 -18.16 17.84
CA ALA A 8 36.93 -18.22 18.17
C ALA A 8 36.16 -17.00 17.68
N LEU A 9 36.74 -15.80 17.74
CA LEU A 9 36.14 -14.56 17.20
C LEU A 9 36.17 -14.53 15.65
N LEU A 10 37.19 -15.05 14.99
CA LEU A 10 37.20 -15.22 13.53
C LEU A 10 36.18 -16.30 13.07
N GLY A 11 35.99 -17.37 13.84
CA GLY A 11 35.00 -18.42 13.54
C GLY A 11 33.57 -17.93 13.65
N LEU A 12 33.28 -16.99 14.56
CA LEU A 12 31.94 -16.38 14.71
C LEU A 12 31.58 -15.38 13.59
N MET A 13 32.57 -14.82 12.89
CA MET A 13 32.31 -13.95 11.74
C MET A 13 32.01 -14.70 10.44
N LEU A 14 32.21 -16.00 10.37
CA LEU A 14 31.95 -16.81 9.18
C LEU A 14 30.57 -17.46 9.14
N VAL A 15 29.75 -17.30 10.17
CA VAL A 15 28.44 -17.97 10.28
C VAL A 15 27.25 -17.06 9.84
N SER A 16 27.50 -15.84 9.37
CA SER A 16 26.41 -14.94 8.98
C SER A 16 26.02 -14.91 7.51
N CYS A 17 26.57 -15.78 6.69
CA CYS A 17 26.11 -15.99 5.30
C CYS A 17 25.29 -17.27 5.20
N THR A 18 24.09 -17.30 5.78
CA THR A 18 23.08 -18.23 5.26
C THR A 18 22.67 -17.71 3.89
N PRO A 19 22.87 -18.48 2.80
CA PRO A 19 22.29 -18.11 1.52
C PRO A 19 20.77 -18.13 1.72
N SER A 20 20.15 -16.96 1.75
CA SER A 20 18.71 -16.87 1.66
C SER A 20 18.33 -17.49 0.32
N PHE A 21 17.65 -18.64 0.34
CA PHE A 21 17.03 -19.23 -0.83
C PHE A 21 15.90 -18.29 -1.28
N PHE A 22 16.26 -17.18 -1.92
CA PHE A 22 15.28 -16.33 -2.59
C PHE A 22 14.80 -17.09 -3.83
N THR A 23 13.59 -17.59 -3.75
CA THR A 23 12.90 -18.10 -4.94
C THR A 23 12.70 -16.91 -5.88
N SER A 24 13.47 -16.88 -6.97
CA SER A 24 13.32 -15.86 -8.00
C SER A 24 11.89 -15.91 -8.56
N TYR A 25 11.17 -14.80 -8.48
CA TYR A 25 9.87 -14.64 -9.10
C TYR A 25 9.94 -14.57 -10.62
N PHE A 26 11.13 -14.34 -11.19
CA PHE A 26 11.34 -14.26 -12.62
C PHE A 26 11.43 -15.64 -13.27
N ALA A 27 10.66 -15.82 -14.35
CA ALA A 27 10.83 -16.94 -15.26
C ALA A 27 12.11 -16.79 -16.11
N LYS A 28 12.62 -17.91 -16.65
CA LYS A 28 13.66 -17.87 -17.67
C LYS A 28 13.04 -17.29 -18.96
N ILE A 29 13.67 -16.29 -19.53
CA ILE A 29 13.26 -15.68 -20.79
C ILE A 29 14.49 -15.50 -21.69
N GLU A 30 14.42 -16.06 -22.90
CA GLU A 30 15.53 -16.01 -23.87
C GLU A 30 15.50 -14.70 -24.65
N ASP A 31 14.31 -14.25 -25.00
CA ASP A 31 14.05 -13.06 -25.79
C ASP A 31 13.11 -12.14 -25.00
N LEU A 32 13.59 -10.95 -24.64
CA LEU A 32 12.82 -9.94 -23.90
C LEU A 32 11.73 -9.30 -24.77
N SER A 33 11.82 -9.35 -26.10
CA SER A 33 10.80 -8.80 -26.98
C SER A 33 9.42 -9.48 -26.80
N LYS A 34 9.40 -10.69 -26.20
CA LYS A 34 8.15 -11.35 -25.78
C LYS A 34 7.36 -10.57 -24.74
N LEU A 35 8.03 -9.63 -24.05
CA LEU A 35 7.43 -8.71 -23.09
C LEU A 35 7.00 -7.40 -23.76
N ASP A 36 7.23 -7.22 -25.05
CA ASP A 36 6.75 -6.04 -25.74
C ASP A 36 5.23 -5.95 -25.66
N GLY A 37 4.73 -4.75 -25.47
CA GLY A 37 3.31 -4.51 -25.41
C GLY A 37 2.91 -3.31 -24.57
N ARG A 38 1.62 -3.06 -24.57
CA ARG A 38 0.99 -2.03 -23.75
C ARG A 38 0.59 -2.64 -22.41
N TYR A 39 0.93 -1.95 -21.31
CA TYR A 39 0.67 -2.37 -19.95
C TYR A 39 -0.09 -1.29 -19.19
N TYR A 40 -0.91 -1.68 -18.21
CA TYR A 40 -1.47 -0.72 -17.26
C TYR A 40 -0.34 0.02 -16.54
N ALA A 41 -0.48 1.33 -16.37
CA ALA A 41 0.53 2.14 -15.70
C ALA A 41 0.63 1.87 -14.19
N LYS A 42 -0.44 1.32 -13.57
CA LYS A 42 -0.47 0.96 -12.15
C LYS A 42 -0.43 -0.56 -11.98
N SER A 43 0.37 -1.03 -11.04
CA SER A 43 0.39 -2.45 -10.65
C SER A 43 -0.81 -2.78 -9.76
N ASP A 44 -1.33 -4.02 -9.86
CA ASP A 44 -2.42 -4.44 -8.97
C ASP A 44 -1.95 -4.76 -7.55
N LEU A 45 -0.74 -5.29 -7.40
CA LEU A 45 -0.22 -5.76 -6.12
C LEU A 45 1.31 -5.63 -6.03
N GLU A 46 1.81 -5.33 -4.84
CA GLU A 46 3.21 -5.59 -4.47
C GLU A 46 3.34 -7.05 -4.01
N LEU A 47 4.31 -7.79 -4.57
CA LEU A 47 4.67 -9.13 -4.12
C LEU A 47 5.85 -9.02 -3.15
N GLY A 48 5.67 -9.38 -1.88
CA GLY A 48 6.73 -9.32 -0.89
C GLY A 48 6.32 -9.91 0.47
N ARG A 49 7.25 -9.91 1.43
CA ARG A 49 7.03 -10.45 2.79
C ARG A 49 6.13 -9.58 3.66
N ASP A 50 6.02 -8.29 3.35
CA ASP A 50 5.21 -7.37 4.14
C ASP A 50 3.78 -7.30 3.60
N THR A 51 2.84 -7.40 4.51
CA THR A 51 1.39 -7.45 4.29
C THR A 51 0.78 -6.15 3.78
N TYR A 52 1.58 -5.09 3.63
CA TYR A 52 1.12 -3.82 3.05
C TYR A 52 1.22 -3.87 1.53
N ARG A 53 0.09 -4.16 0.89
CA ARG A 53 -0.07 -4.15 -0.57
C ARG A 53 -0.05 -2.70 -1.07
N ARG A 54 1.10 -2.26 -1.57
CA ARG A 54 1.23 -0.95 -2.20
C ARG A 54 1.15 -1.11 -3.71
N LYS A 55 0.27 -0.35 -4.34
CA LYS A 55 0.30 -0.21 -5.80
C LYS A 55 1.46 0.69 -6.19
N ALA A 56 2.13 0.32 -7.27
CA ALA A 56 3.21 1.13 -7.83
C ALA A 56 2.82 1.63 -9.22
N HIS A 57 3.20 2.84 -9.53
CA HIS A 57 3.12 3.36 -10.89
C HIS A 57 4.39 2.94 -11.65
N LEU A 58 4.23 2.35 -12.85
CA LEU A 58 5.33 1.83 -13.67
C LEU A 58 6.44 2.86 -13.87
N LEU A 59 6.09 4.09 -14.25
CA LEU A 59 7.06 5.16 -14.49
C LEU A 59 7.83 5.57 -13.23
N ARG A 60 7.20 5.55 -12.04
CA ARG A 60 7.90 5.81 -10.77
C ARG A 60 8.96 4.78 -10.45
N LEU A 61 8.78 3.53 -10.86
CA LEU A 61 9.81 2.51 -10.69
C LEU A 61 11.05 2.80 -11.53
N PHE A 62 10.89 3.54 -12.63
CA PHE A 62 11.97 4.05 -13.47
C PHE A 62 12.54 5.41 -12.99
N ASN A 63 12.21 5.83 -11.76
CA ASN A 63 12.62 7.12 -11.18
C ASN A 63 12.15 8.34 -12.00
N MET A 64 10.95 8.28 -12.53
CA MET A 64 10.33 9.35 -13.29
C MET A 64 9.30 10.04 -12.40
N ASP A 65 9.55 11.33 -12.11
CA ASP A 65 8.72 12.17 -11.21
C ASP A 65 7.84 13.17 -11.97
N GLU A 66 7.62 12.95 -13.27
CA GLU A 66 6.74 13.79 -14.10
C GLU A 66 5.28 13.68 -13.60
N ASP A 67 4.42 14.60 -14.01
CA ASP A 67 2.99 14.50 -13.72
C ASP A 67 2.38 13.30 -14.48
N ILE A 68 2.30 12.20 -13.77
CA ILE A 68 1.86 10.89 -14.30
C ILE A 68 0.38 10.60 -14.01
N GLN A 69 -0.39 11.58 -13.49
CA GLN A 69 -1.79 11.34 -13.13
C GLN A 69 -2.64 10.93 -14.33
N ALA A 70 -2.33 11.51 -15.50
CA ALA A 70 -3.01 11.19 -16.75
C ALA A 70 -2.46 9.92 -17.45
N THR A 71 -1.41 9.28 -16.92
CA THR A 71 -0.81 8.09 -17.51
C THR A 71 -1.55 6.84 -17.05
N TYR A 72 -2.38 6.28 -17.88
CA TYR A 72 -3.13 5.04 -17.60
C TYR A 72 -2.52 3.81 -18.30
N TYR A 73 -1.67 3.98 -19.32
CA TYR A 73 -0.89 2.90 -19.93
C TYR A 73 0.55 3.32 -20.20
N VAL A 74 1.41 2.32 -20.37
CA VAL A 74 2.78 2.47 -20.83
C VAL A 74 3.04 1.40 -21.89
N ASP A 75 3.45 1.81 -23.08
CA ASP A 75 3.98 0.91 -24.10
C ASP A 75 5.43 0.60 -23.76
N VAL A 76 5.75 -0.66 -23.60
CA VAL A 76 7.08 -1.18 -23.29
C VAL A 76 7.60 -1.91 -24.52
N LYS A 77 8.77 -1.55 -25.02
CA LYS A 77 9.44 -2.20 -26.14
C LYS A 77 10.91 -2.45 -25.80
N PHE A 78 11.33 -3.69 -25.95
CA PHE A 78 12.72 -4.07 -25.76
C PHE A 78 13.50 -4.01 -27.06
N GLU A 79 14.71 -3.45 -27.00
CA GLU A 79 15.70 -3.48 -28.07
C GLU A 79 16.92 -4.23 -27.56
N GLU A 80 17.14 -5.41 -28.12
CA GLU A 80 18.26 -6.23 -27.74
C GLU A 80 19.60 -5.56 -28.11
N PRO A 81 20.67 -5.71 -27.34
CA PRO A 81 20.73 -6.65 -26.20
C PRO A 81 20.31 -6.04 -24.86
N ASN A 82 20.11 -4.76 -24.73
CA ASN A 82 20.16 -4.13 -23.41
C ASN A 82 19.33 -2.84 -23.24
N LYS A 83 18.44 -2.52 -24.16
CA LYS A 83 17.60 -1.31 -24.04
C LYS A 83 16.13 -1.66 -23.83
N VAL A 84 15.43 -0.75 -23.14
CA VAL A 84 13.97 -0.72 -23.04
C VAL A 84 13.49 0.69 -23.33
N HIS A 85 12.48 0.78 -24.19
CA HIS A 85 11.80 2.00 -24.60
C HIS A 85 10.44 2.04 -23.94
N LEU A 86 10.10 3.17 -23.31
CA LEU A 86 8.80 3.44 -22.75
C LEU A 86 8.14 4.56 -23.52
N THR A 87 6.90 4.35 -23.97
CA THR A 87 6.06 5.36 -24.62
C THR A 87 4.77 5.49 -23.82
N TYR A 88 4.40 6.70 -23.42
CA TYR A 88 3.30 6.92 -22.48
C TYR A 88 2.67 8.31 -22.66
N PRO A 89 1.36 8.46 -22.38
CA PRO A 89 0.70 9.75 -22.37
C PRO A 89 0.99 10.52 -21.06
N ILE A 90 1.22 11.82 -21.14
CA ILE A 90 1.25 12.74 -20.00
C ILE A 90 0.40 13.98 -20.32
N LEU A 91 -0.03 14.68 -19.28
CA LEU A 91 -0.72 15.96 -19.43
C LEU A 91 0.32 17.09 -19.34
N LYS A 92 0.40 17.92 -20.39
CA LYS A 92 1.22 19.14 -20.41
C LYS A 92 0.35 20.31 -20.88
N ASN A 93 0.24 21.34 -20.06
CA ASN A 93 -0.55 22.54 -20.38
C ASN A 93 -1.97 22.17 -20.88
N ASP A 94 -2.67 21.33 -20.12
CA ASP A 94 -4.01 20.80 -20.43
C ASP A 94 -4.14 20.04 -21.75
N SER A 95 -3.04 19.63 -22.35
CA SER A 95 -3.00 18.84 -23.57
C SER A 95 -2.32 17.49 -23.33
N LEU A 96 -2.93 16.42 -23.85
CA LEU A 96 -2.34 15.09 -23.79
C LEU A 96 -1.19 14.99 -24.81
N VAL A 97 0.01 14.73 -24.32
CA VAL A 97 1.23 14.58 -25.13
C VAL A 97 1.79 13.17 -24.94
N ILE A 98 2.28 12.57 -26.01
CA ILE A 98 2.97 11.27 -25.95
C ILE A 98 4.46 11.50 -25.77
N GLU A 99 5.00 10.98 -24.66
CA GLU A 99 6.41 11.02 -24.32
C GLU A 99 7.09 9.68 -24.57
N ASN A 100 8.41 9.75 -24.83
CA ASN A 100 9.25 8.59 -25.07
C ASN A 100 10.50 8.68 -24.19
N LYS A 101 10.84 7.59 -23.51
CA LYS A 101 12.07 7.44 -22.72
C LYS A 101 12.75 6.12 -23.04
N THR A 102 14.07 6.15 -23.08
CA THR A 102 14.89 4.95 -23.32
C THR A 102 15.82 4.74 -22.14
N PHE A 103 15.86 3.53 -21.65
CA PHE A 103 16.76 3.10 -20.59
C PHE A 103 17.68 2.00 -21.09
N THR A 104 18.95 2.07 -20.68
CA THR A 104 19.95 1.05 -20.97
C THR A 104 20.27 0.28 -19.70
N GLY A 105 20.32 -1.04 -19.79
CA GLY A 105 20.58 -1.92 -18.66
C GLY A 105 21.64 -2.97 -18.96
N LYS A 106 21.76 -3.93 -18.05
CA LYS A 106 22.59 -5.12 -18.22
C LYS A 106 21.71 -6.34 -18.40
N ARG A 107 21.85 -7.01 -19.55
CA ARG A 107 21.12 -8.25 -19.81
C ARG A 107 21.55 -9.35 -18.85
N LYS A 108 20.62 -9.97 -18.18
CA LYS A 108 20.76 -11.11 -17.29
C LYS A 108 19.97 -12.30 -17.88
N LYS A 109 20.21 -13.51 -17.41
CA LYS A 109 19.52 -14.72 -17.90
C LYS A 109 17.99 -14.67 -17.81
N LYS A 110 17.45 -13.90 -16.87
CA LYS A 110 16.00 -13.83 -16.60
C LYS A 110 15.42 -12.42 -16.69
N SER A 111 16.24 -11.40 -16.90
CA SER A 111 15.80 -10.00 -16.80
C SER A 111 16.75 -9.03 -17.48
N LEU A 112 16.30 -7.82 -17.69
CA LEU A 112 17.10 -6.62 -17.91
C LEU A 112 17.28 -5.91 -16.57
N GLU A 113 18.50 -5.58 -16.15
CA GLU A 113 18.82 -4.87 -14.92
C GLU A 113 19.29 -3.45 -15.26
N ILE A 114 18.54 -2.44 -14.80
CA ILE A 114 18.88 -1.02 -14.91
C ILE A 114 19.40 -0.57 -13.55
N THR A 115 20.52 0.15 -13.55
CA THR A 115 21.12 0.69 -12.33
C THR A 115 21.00 2.21 -12.35
N PHE A 116 20.28 2.78 -11.40
CA PHE A 116 20.11 4.23 -11.24
C PHE A 116 21.16 4.81 -10.28
N ALA A 117 21.49 4.08 -9.22
CA ALA A 117 22.57 4.41 -8.31
C ALA A 117 23.33 3.14 -7.89
N ASN A 118 24.64 3.26 -7.81
CA ASN A 118 25.53 2.22 -7.29
C ASN A 118 26.81 2.89 -6.79
N GLN A 119 26.72 3.47 -5.60
CA GLN A 119 27.80 4.21 -4.96
C GLN A 119 28.15 3.55 -3.64
N ASP A 120 29.40 3.11 -3.52
CA ASP A 120 29.97 2.56 -2.31
C ASP A 120 31.20 3.39 -1.94
N ILE A 121 31.24 3.89 -0.71
CA ILE A 121 32.40 4.58 -0.14
C ILE A 121 32.85 3.74 1.04
N TYR A 122 34.12 3.36 1.05
CA TYR A 122 34.70 2.57 2.11
C TYR A 122 36.06 3.17 2.55
N ILE A 123 36.12 3.59 3.80
CA ILE A 123 37.34 4.00 4.48
C ILE A 123 37.60 2.98 5.59
N PRO A 124 38.60 2.11 5.48
CA PRO A 124 38.83 1.03 6.42
C PRO A 124 38.82 1.53 7.88
N LEU A 125 38.06 0.82 8.74
CA LEU A 125 37.90 1.06 10.18
C LEU A 125 37.25 2.40 10.56
N VAL A 126 36.91 3.28 9.61
CA VAL A 126 36.41 4.62 9.92
C VAL A 126 34.98 4.81 9.41
N TYR A 127 34.75 4.60 8.13
CA TYR A 127 33.48 4.96 7.48
C TYR A 127 33.14 4.03 6.33
N SER A 128 31.86 3.67 6.23
CA SER A 128 31.31 3.06 5.03
C SER A 128 29.97 3.71 4.66
N SER A 129 29.69 3.83 3.39
CA SER A 129 28.38 4.27 2.86
C SER A 129 28.06 3.52 1.59
N SER A 130 26.82 3.09 1.44
CA SER A 130 26.33 2.42 0.25
C SER A 130 24.98 3.00 -0.16
N ASN A 131 24.85 3.35 -1.44
CA ASN A 131 23.60 3.80 -2.03
C ASN A 131 23.39 3.02 -3.33
N ILE A 132 22.41 2.12 -3.31
CA ILE A 132 22.09 1.25 -4.43
C ILE A 132 20.64 1.44 -4.82
N ASP A 133 20.39 1.75 -6.10
CA ASP A 133 19.05 1.80 -6.67
C ASP A 133 19.07 1.07 -8.02
N LYS A 134 18.32 -0.05 -8.09
CA LYS A 134 18.27 -0.92 -9.26
C LYS A 134 16.84 -1.33 -9.57
N LEU A 135 16.59 -1.50 -10.87
CA LEU A 135 15.33 -2.05 -11.39
C LEU A 135 15.63 -3.24 -12.26
N LYS A 136 15.04 -4.39 -11.96
CA LYS A 136 15.04 -5.55 -12.85
C LYS A 136 13.68 -5.70 -13.50
N ILE A 137 13.68 -6.00 -14.79
CA ILE A 137 12.49 -6.16 -15.61
C ILE A 137 12.53 -7.53 -16.27
N GLY A 138 11.47 -8.30 -16.13
CA GLY A 138 11.40 -9.64 -16.69
C GLY A 138 10.00 -10.23 -16.68
N LEU A 139 9.88 -11.53 -16.91
CA LEU A 139 8.62 -12.25 -16.96
C LEU A 139 8.28 -12.80 -15.58
N ASP A 140 7.05 -12.56 -15.12
CA ASP A 140 6.52 -13.21 -13.90
C ASP A 140 6.34 -14.71 -14.14
N LYS A 141 6.88 -15.51 -13.23
CA LYS A 141 6.83 -16.97 -13.28
C LYS A 141 5.39 -17.51 -13.09
N LYS A 142 4.52 -16.79 -12.39
CA LYS A 142 3.17 -17.27 -12.06
C LYS A 142 2.13 -16.85 -13.09
N ASN A 143 2.16 -15.59 -13.49
CA ASN A 143 1.04 -14.96 -14.20
C ASN A 143 1.38 -14.61 -15.65
N ASN A 144 2.61 -14.89 -16.09
CA ASN A 144 3.07 -14.54 -17.44
C ASN A 144 2.97 -13.02 -17.75
N SER A 145 2.99 -12.19 -16.71
CA SER A 145 2.93 -10.73 -16.78
C SER A 145 4.32 -10.10 -16.78
N LEU A 146 4.40 -8.82 -17.07
CA LEU A 146 5.62 -8.03 -16.89
C LEU A 146 5.87 -7.85 -15.39
N LEU A 147 7.02 -8.30 -14.90
CA LEU A 147 7.42 -8.17 -13.50
C LEU A 147 8.56 -7.18 -13.36
N LEU A 148 8.39 -6.19 -12.49
CA LEU A 148 9.43 -5.25 -12.10
C LEU A 148 9.84 -5.52 -10.65
N GLU A 149 11.15 -5.68 -10.41
CA GLU A 149 11.76 -5.76 -9.08
C GLU A 149 12.54 -4.47 -8.83
N LYS A 150 12.08 -3.67 -7.89
CA LYS A 150 12.80 -2.48 -7.42
C LYS A 150 13.63 -2.86 -6.20
N TYR A 151 14.95 -2.67 -6.29
CA TYR A 151 15.87 -2.85 -5.19
C TYR A 151 16.46 -1.49 -4.80
N THR A 152 16.24 -1.09 -3.56
CA THR A 152 16.84 0.12 -2.99
C THR A 152 17.58 -0.25 -1.72
N TYR A 153 18.76 0.31 -1.53
CA TYR A 153 19.54 0.14 -0.31
C TYR A 153 20.31 1.44 -0.03
N ILE A 154 20.12 1.95 1.16
CA ILE A 154 20.89 3.08 1.69
C ILE A 154 21.38 2.64 3.06
N GLY A 155 22.69 2.63 3.26
CA GLY A 155 23.28 2.23 4.52
C GLY A 155 24.66 2.84 4.70
N GLY A 156 25.10 2.85 5.94
CA GLY A 156 26.43 3.32 6.26
C GLY A 156 26.80 3.03 7.68
N SER A 157 28.10 3.12 7.99
CA SER A 157 28.63 2.97 9.33
C SER A 157 29.76 3.97 9.57
N ILE A 158 29.88 4.41 10.83
CA ILE A 158 31.03 5.14 11.34
C ILE A 158 31.59 4.28 12.46
N LEU A 159 32.86 3.85 12.29
CA LEU A 159 33.48 2.87 13.18
C LEU A 159 32.68 1.56 13.23
N ILE A 160 32.13 1.24 14.42
CA ILE A 160 31.32 0.03 14.66
C ILE A 160 29.80 0.32 14.69
N PHE A 161 29.40 1.61 14.55
CA PHE A 161 28.01 2.01 14.57
C PHE A 161 27.52 2.24 13.15
N GLY A 162 26.49 1.54 12.74
CA GLY A 162 25.90 1.66 11.42
C GLY A 162 24.39 1.43 11.43
N SER A 163 23.76 1.94 10.38
CA SER A 163 22.36 1.68 10.09
C SER A 163 22.18 1.48 8.58
N SER A 164 21.18 0.70 8.22
CA SER A 164 20.80 0.50 6.84
C SER A 164 19.30 0.42 6.69
N PHE A 165 18.81 0.90 5.55
CA PHE A 165 17.43 0.82 5.15
C PHE A 165 17.36 0.43 3.68
N GLY A 166 16.47 -0.50 3.34
CA GLY A 166 16.27 -0.91 1.97
C GLY A 166 15.67 -2.31 1.86
N GLY A 167 15.43 -2.72 0.62
CA GLY A 167 14.90 -4.05 0.33
C GLY A 167 14.50 -4.22 -1.12
N GLU A 168 14.01 -5.41 -1.41
CA GLU A 168 13.48 -5.81 -2.71
C GLU A 168 11.95 -5.74 -2.67
N ARG A 169 11.36 -5.14 -3.70
CA ARG A 169 9.91 -5.08 -3.91
C ARG A 169 9.58 -5.51 -5.32
N TYR A 170 8.53 -6.29 -5.48
CA TYR A 170 8.12 -6.90 -6.74
C TYR A 170 6.74 -6.42 -7.13
N PHE A 171 6.62 -5.93 -8.38
CA PHE A 171 5.40 -5.35 -8.91
C PHE A 171 5.04 -6.00 -10.24
N PRO A 172 3.96 -6.79 -10.33
CA PRO A 172 3.46 -7.31 -11.58
C PRO A 172 2.64 -6.26 -12.31
N PHE A 173 2.83 -6.16 -13.63
CA PHE A 173 2.04 -5.30 -14.53
C PHE A 173 1.39 -6.14 -15.60
N TYR A 174 0.08 -6.00 -15.72
CA TYR A 174 -0.71 -6.74 -16.70
C TYR A 174 -0.79 -5.99 -18.03
N LYS A 175 -0.96 -6.74 -19.12
CA LYS A 175 -1.19 -6.15 -20.43
C LYS A 175 -2.47 -5.31 -20.39
N TYR A 176 -2.36 -4.14 -20.98
CA TYR A 176 -3.48 -3.20 -21.08
C TYR A 176 -4.53 -3.74 -22.03
N ASP A 177 -5.71 -3.94 -21.50
CA ASP A 177 -6.87 -4.35 -22.28
C ASP A 177 -7.70 -3.10 -22.63
N GLU A 178 -7.58 -2.62 -23.84
CA GLU A 178 -8.26 -1.40 -24.29
C GLU A 178 -9.79 -1.52 -24.21
N TYR A 179 -10.32 -2.74 -24.32
CA TYR A 179 -11.75 -2.99 -24.19
C TYR A 179 -12.24 -2.94 -22.73
N LYS A 180 -11.36 -3.17 -21.77
CA LYS A 180 -11.68 -3.11 -20.33
C LYS A 180 -11.28 -1.79 -19.68
N ALA A 181 -10.30 -1.09 -20.25
CA ALA A 181 -9.81 0.15 -19.70
C ALA A 181 -10.81 1.28 -19.87
N VAL A 182 -11.07 1.99 -18.80
CA VAL A 182 -11.83 3.25 -18.83
C VAL A 182 -10.89 4.42 -19.07
N LYS A 183 -11.35 5.41 -19.86
CA LYS A 183 -10.60 6.61 -20.20
C LYS A 183 -11.44 7.83 -19.93
N SER A 184 -10.88 8.84 -19.29
CA SER A 184 -11.50 10.14 -19.26
C SER A 184 -11.33 10.83 -20.61
N PHE A 185 -12.35 11.55 -21.05
CA PHE A 185 -12.29 12.43 -22.21
C PHE A 185 -12.87 13.80 -21.87
N TYR A 186 -12.39 14.82 -22.57
CA TYR A 186 -12.81 16.20 -22.35
C TYR A 186 -13.62 16.71 -23.54
N LYS A 187 -14.82 17.27 -23.28
CA LYS A 187 -15.69 17.84 -24.29
C LYS A 187 -16.54 18.95 -23.68
N ASN A 188 -16.64 20.08 -24.40
CA ASN A 188 -17.46 21.25 -23.96
C ASN A 188 -17.14 21.74 -22.54
N GLY A 189 -15.87 21.77 -22.15
CA GLY A 189 -15.48 22.27 -20.83
C GLY A 189 -15.67 21.26 -19.68
N LYS A 190 -16.05 20.02 -19.97
CA LYS A 190 -16.33 18.97 -18.96
C LYS A 190 -15.69 17.65 -19.32
N PHE A 191 -15.46 16.85 -18.29
CA PHE A 191 -14.95 15.48 -18.42
C PHE A 191 -16.08 14.46 -18.42
N GLY A 192 -15.95 13.48 -19.33
CA GLY A 192 -16.75 12.27 -19.39
C GLY A 192 -15.87 11.04 -19.31
N ILE A 193 -16.46 9.87 -19.32
CA ILE A 193 -15.78 8.57 -19.27
C ILE A 193 -16.19 7.73 -20.48
N SER A 194 -15.22 7.12 -21.14
CA SER A 194 -15.42 6.17 -22.24
C SER A 194 -14.68 4.85 -21.99
N ARG A 195 -15.16 3.80 -22.64
CA ARG A 195 -14.50 2.49 -22.72
C ARG A 195 -14.65 1.98 -24.16
N ALA A 196 -13.54 1.56 -24.78
CA ALA A 196 -13.53 1.13 -26.18
C ALA A 196 -14.30 2.09 -27.10
N ASP A 197 -14.05 3.40 -26.96
CA ASP A 197 -14.68 4.50 -27.67
C ASP A 197 -16.20 4.68 -27.46
N LYS A 198 -16.79 3.87 -26.56
CA LYS A 198 -18.19 4.05 -26.14
C LYS A 198 -18.24 4.93 -24.90
N THR A 199 -19.02 6.01 -24.95
CA THR A 199 -19.30 6.84 -23.77
C THR A 199 -20.04 6.00 -22.72
N ILE A 200 -19.47 5.92 -21.52
CA ILE A 200 -20.08 5.30 -20.33
C ILE A 200 -20.75 6.38 -19.49
N VAL A 201 -20.05 7.52 -19.33
CA VAL A 201 -20.53 8.68 -18.56
C VAL A 201 -20.38 9.92 -19.44
N GLU A 202 -21.47 10.67 -19.58
CA GLU A 202 -21.48 11.91 -20.35
C GLU A 202 -20.56 12.98 -19.74
N PRO A 203 -20.03 13.91 -20.56
CA PRO A 203 -19.10 14.94 -20.10
C PRO A 203 -19.81 16.03 -19.29
N ILE A 204 -20.03 15.77 -18.00
CA ILE A 204 -20.70 16.67 -17.05
C ILE A 204 -19.82 17.05 -15.86
N TYR A 205 -18.67 16.38 -15.68
CA TYR A 205 -17.78 16.53 -14.53
C TYR A 205 -16.73 17.61 -14.71
N ASP A 206 -16.29 18.21 -13.60
CA ASP A 206 -15.17 19.15 -13.56
C ASP A 206 -13.84 18.43 -13.80
N TYR A 207 -13.75 17.17 -13.35
CA TYR A 207 -12.70 16.19 -13.64
C TYR A 207 -13.24 14.78 -13.46
N ALA A 208 -12.58 13.82 -14.12
CA ALA A 208 -12.85 12.40 -13.90
C ALA A 208 -11.58 11.60 -14.24
N TYR A 209 -11.26 10.58 -13.43
CA TYR A 209 -10.10 9.73 -13.64
C TYR A 209 -10.31 8.31 -13.12
N ASP A 210 -9.55 7.38 -13.68
CA ASP A 210 -9.50 5.99 -13.21
C ASP A 210 -8.94 5.91 -11.80
N PHE A 211 -9.66 5.22 -10.93
CA PHE A 211 -9.28 5.02 -9.55
C PHE A 211 -9.14 3.53 -9.26
N GLU A 212 -7.88 3.12 -9.03
CA GLU A 212 -7.55 1.77 -8.62
C GLU A 212 -7.99 0.67 -9.61
N ASN A 213 -8.05 0.97 -10.93
CA ASN A 213 -8.39 0.10 -12.06
C ASN A 213 -9.82 -0.49 -12.05
N ASN A 214 -10.61 -0.27 -11.00
CA ASN A 214 -11.97 -0.82 -10.86
C ASN A 214 -13.02 0.24 -10.61
N TYR A 215 -12.60 1.48 -10.37
CA TYR A 215 -13.47 2.58 -10.01
C TYR A 215 -13.10 3.84 -10.78
N ILE A 216 -13.99 4.78 -10.77
CA ILE A 216 -13.82 6.10 -11.36
C ILE A 216 -14.14 7.12 -10.26
N ILE A 217 -13.22 8.05 -10.00
CA ILE A 217 -13.52 9.24 -9.22
C ILE A 217 -13.90 10.36 -10.18
N ALA A 218 -15.02 11.03 -9.92
CA ALA A 218 -15.50 12.15 -10.70
C ALA A 218 -15.87 13.33 -9.80
N GLY A 219 -15.34 14.51 -10.12
CA GLY A 219 -15.59 15.75 -9.39
C GLY A 219 -16.77 16.50 -9.98
N TYR A 220 -17.72 16.89 -9.14
CA TYR A 220 -18.90 17.66 -9.52
C TYR A 220 -19.21 18.73 -8.49
N LYS A 221 -19.11 20.01 -8.87
CA LYS A 221 -19.41 21.16 -7.99
C LYS A 221 -18.63 21.14 -6.67
N GLY A 222 -17.34 20.80 -6.73
CA GLY A 222 -16.46 20.77 -5.57
C GLY A 222 -16.66 19.57 -4.63
N LYS A 223 -17.42 18.57 -5.07
CA LYS A 223 -17.59 17.28 -4.36
C LYS A 223 -17.19 16.13 -5.26
N GLU A 224 -16.73 15.05 -4.67
CA GLU A 224 -16.37 13.84 -5.39
C GLU A 224 -17.45 12.76 -5.28
N GLU A 225 -17.63 12.04 -6.38
CA GLU A 225 -18.40 10.80 -6.41
C GLU A 225 -17.53 9.64 -6.85
N LEU A 226 -17.91 8.44 -6.46
CA LEU A 226 -17.30 7.19 -6.88
C LEU A 226 -18.27 6.44 -7.78
N LEU A 227 -17.79 6.08 -8.96
CA LEU A 227 -18.51 5.22 -9.89
C LEU A 227 -17.75 3.89 -10.03
N ASP A 228 -18.45 2.83 -10.36
CA ASP A 228 -17.80 1.61 -10.85
C ASP A 228 -17.33 1.79 -12.31
N ILE A 229 -16.63 0.79 -12.83
CA ILE A 229 -16.12 0.84 -14.21
C ILE A 229 -17.21 0.84 -15.29
N ASP A 230 -18.46 0.58 -14.94
CA ASP A 230 -19.62 0.65 -15.82
C ASP A 230 -20.36 1.99 -15.71
N GLY A 231 -19.84 2.91 -14.90
CA GLY A 231 -20.40 4.25 -14.68
C GLY A 231 -21.56 4.28 -13.68
N LYS A 232 -21.81 3.18 -12.98
CA LYS A 232 -22.84 3.14 -11.93
C LYS A 232 -22.30 3.81 -10.68
N GLN A 233 -23.08 4.72 -10.11
CA GLN A 233 -22.74 5.45 -8.89
C GLN A 233 -22.71 4.51 -7.68
N ILE A 234 -21.58 4.52 -6.97
CA ILE A 234 -21.38 3.84 -5.67
C ILE A 234 -21.51 4.86 -4.54
N ILE A 235 -20.82 6.00 -4.65
CA ILE A 235 -20.86 7.09 -3.66
C ILE A 235 -21.35 8.36 -4.37
N SER A 236 -22.41 8.94 -3.85
CA SER A 236 -22.94 10.22 -4.36
C SER A 236 -21.99 11.39 -4.07
N PRO A 237 -22.04 12.50 -4.85
CA PRO A 237 -21.12 13.64 -4.70
C PRO A 237 -21.47 14.48 -3.47
N LYS A 238 -21.15 13.98 -2.29
CA LYS A 238 -21.38 14.66 -0.99
C LYS A 238 -20.11 14.88 -0.16
N TYR A 239 -19.00 14.23 -0.53
CA TYR A 239 -17.73 14.34 0.15
C TYR A 239 -16.79 15.30 -0.60
N ASP A 240 -15.89 15.97 0.15
CA ASP A 240 -14.87 16.83 -0.43
C ASP A 240 -13.85 16.02 -1.23
N GLU A 241 -13.55 14.79 -0.75
CA GLU A 241 -12.55 13.93 -1.33
C GLU A 241 -12.85 12.46 -1.04
N ILE A 242 -12.55 11.58 -2.01
CA ILE A 242 -12.49 10.13 -1.85
C ILE A 242 -11.01 9.75 -1.72
N ALA A 243 -10.51 9.76 -0.48
CA ALA A 243 -9.10 9.75 -0.15
C ALA A 243 -8.40 8.38 -0.39
N GLY A 244 -9.13 7.31 -0.60
CA GLY A 244 -8.50 6.01 -0.87
C GLY A 244 -9.38 4.79 -0.59
N ILE A 245 -8.85 3.63 -0.96
CA ILE A 245 -9.43 2.32 -0.65
C ILE A 245 -8.79 1.77 0.63
N LEU A 246 -9.61 1.26 1.53
CA LEU A 246 -9.17 0.59 2.75
C LEU A 246 -9.70 -0.85 2.76
N PRO A 247 -8.92 -1.83 2.27
CA PRO A 247 -9.31 -3.22 2.39
C PRO A 247 -9.22 -3.67 3.85
N LEU A 248 -10.23 -4.40 4.29
CA LEU A 248 -10.26 -4.99 5.62
C LEU A 248 -9.92 -6.49 5.52
N TYR A 249 -8.87 -6.90 6.18
CA TYR A 249 -8.42 -8.30 6.26
C TYR A 249 -8.63 -8.86 7.65
N GLY A 250 -9.20 -10.05 7.73
CA GLY A 250 -9.25 -10.87 8.94
C GLY A 250 -8.32 -12.08 8.84
N THR A 251 -8.36 -12.96 9.82
CA THR A 251 -7.54 -14.19 9.87
C THR A 251 -7.79 -15.15 8.70
N GLY A 252 -8.95 -15.06 8.05
CA GLY A 252 -9.33 -15.89 6.90
C GLY A 252 -9.16 -15.23 5.53
N GLY A 253 -8.69 -13.98 5.45
CA GLY A 253 -8.52 -13.24 4.19
C GLY A 253 -9.26 -11.90 4.16
N LEU A 254 -9.61 -11.43 2.95
CA LEU A 254 -10.34 -10.18 2.74
C LEU A 254 -11.78 -10.29 3.24
N LEU A 255 -12.16 -9.41 4.16
CA LEU A 255 -13.53 -9.30 4.70
C LEU A 255 -14.38 -8.30 3.90
N GLY A 256 -13.77 -7.33 3.25
CA GLY A 256 -14.46 -6.33 2.43
C GLY A 256 -13.56 -5.18 2.02
N THR A 257 -14.05 -4.40 1.07
CA THR A 257 -13.42 -3.18 0.58
C THR A 257 -14.21 -1.97 1.06
N PHE A 258 -13.51 -0.97 1.57
CA PHE A 258 -14.10 0.27 2.08
C PHE A 258 -13.39 1.45 1.46
N PHE A 259 -14.10 2.57 1.35
CA PHE A 259 -13.57 3.81 0.80
C PHE A 259 -13.41 4.82 1.92
N LYS A 260 -12.21 5.37 2.07
CA LYS A 260 -11.98 6.55 2.90
C LYS A 260 -12.58 7.76 2.21
N VAL A 261 -13.46 8.44 2.89
CA VAL A 261 -14.09 9.67 2.43
C VAL A 261 -13.78 10.81 3.38
N MET A 262 -13.68 12.02 2.87
CA MET A 262 -13.27 13.18 3.67
C MET A 262 -14.26 14.34 3.51
N ASN A 263 -14.59 14.97 4.63
CA ASN A 263 -15.26 16.27 4.67
C ASN A 263 -14.55 17.17 5.70
N ASN A 264 -14.22 18.40 5.32
CA ASN A 264 -13.57 19.39 6.19
C ASN A 264 -12.28 18.84 6.87
N GLY A 265 -11.50 18.03 6.14
CA GLY A 265 -10.28 17.43 6.63
C GLY A 265 -10.48 16.27 7.62
N LYS A 266 -11.71 15.80 7.84
CA LYS A 266 -12.01 14.65 8.68
C LYS A 266 -12.41 13.46 7.84
N ILE A 267 -11.97 12.28 8.26
CA ILE A 267 -12.09 11.00 7.55
C ILE A 267 -13.26 10.18 8.10
N GLY A 268 -14.00 9.56 7.20
CA GLY A 268 -15.00 8.54 7.45
C GLY A 268 -14.80 7.33 6.53
N LEU A 269 -15.65 6.32 6.66
CA LEU A 269 -15.64 5.14 5.80
C LEU A 269 -17.01 4.85 5.21
N VAL A 270 -17.00 4.51 3.92
CA VAL A 270 -18.17 4.04 3.15
C VAL A 270 -17.85 2.65 2.61
N ASN A 271 -18.81 1.74 2.61
CA ASN A 271 -18.64 0.41 2.04
C ASN A 271 -18.92 0.38 0.52
N GLU A 272 -18.73 -0.76 -0.14
CA GLU A 272 -18.97 -0.96 -1.57
C GLU A 272 -20.42 -0.74 -2.01
N SER A 273 -21.39 -0.73 -1.09
CA SER A 273 -22.78 -0.40 -1.41
C SER A 273 -23.11 1.10 -1.28
N GLY A 274 -22.13 1.94 -0.95
CA GLY A 274 -22.32 3.38 -0.74
C GLY A 274 -22.85 3.74 0.65
N LYS A 275 -22.97 2.76 1.56
CA LYS A 275 -23.42 3.00 2.94
C LYS A 275 -22.26 3.54 3.77
N GLU A 276 -22.48 4.65 4.46
CA GLU A 276 -21.55 5.17 5.46
C GLU A 276 -21.53 4.24 6.68
N ILE A 277 -20.33 3.73 7.02
CA ILE A 277 -20.09 2.83 8.15
C ILE A 277 -19.49 3.61 9.32
N ILE A 278 -18.60 4.55 9.03
CA ILE A 278 -17.96 5.41 10.03
C ILE A 278 -18.12 6.86 9.55
N PRO A 279 -18.68 7.75 10.41
CA PRO A 279 -18.92 9.15 10.03
C PRO A 279 -17.60 9.92 9.80
N THR A 280 -17.67 10.99 8.99
CA THR A 280 -16.52 11.87 8.69
C THR A 280 -16.20 12.80 9.87
N LYS A 281 -15.62 12.24 10.94
CA LYS A 281 -15.20 13.01 12.13
C LYS A 281 -13.79 12.72 12.63
N TYR A 282 -13.14 11.67 12.11
CA TYR A 282 -11.85 11.19 12.60
C TYR A 282 -10.67 11.86 11.89
N ASP A 283 -9.52 11.96 12.58
CA ASP A 283 -8.27 12.45 12.02
C ASP A 283 -7.60 11.41 11.13
N ASP A 284 -7.81 10.12 11.46
CA ASP A 284 -7.30 9.00 10.69
C ASP A 284 -8.10 7.72 10.98
N ILE A 285 -8.17 6.85 9.97
CA ILE A 285 -8.77 5.53 10.07
C ILE A 285 -7.83 4.54 9.41
N GLY A 286 -7.39 3.53 10.18
CA GLY A 286 -6.59 2.40 9.69
C GLY A 286 -7.37 1.10 9.69
N SER A 287 -6.81 0.03 9.11
CA SER A 287 -7.36 -1.32 9.22
C SER A 287 -6.37 -2.24 9.93
N TYR A 288 -6.87 -3.07 10.82
CA TYR A 288 -6.08 -4.02 11.55
C TYR A 288 -6.91 -5.25 11.93
N ASN A 289 -6.54 -6.41 11.41
CA ASN A 289 -7.02 -7.73 11.84
C ASN A 289 -8.54 -7.89 11.97
N GLY A 290 -9.29 -7.37 10.99
CA GLY A 290 -10.74 -7.43 10.97
C GLY A 290 -11.46 -6.25 11.62
N TYR A 291 -10.70 -5.26 12.10
CA TYR A 291 -11.21 -4.04 12.72
C TYR A 291 -10.63 -2.80 12.06
N PHE A 292 -11.33 -1.67 12.21
CA PHE A 292 -10.83 -0.35 11.90
C PHE A 292 -10.31 0.30 13.19
N SER A 293 -9.09 0.84 13.13
CA SER A 293 -8.57 1.72 14.17
C SER A 293 -8.98 3.15 13.89
N LEU A 294 -9.53 3.83 14.87
CA LEU A 294 -9.99 5.20 14.81
C LEU A 294 -9.02 6.10 15.57
N ARG A 295 -8.72 7.28 15.04
CA ARG A 295 -7.96 8.31 15.75
C ARG A 295 -8.69 9.66 15.69
N LEU A 296 -8.85 10.28 16.85
CA LEU A 296 -9.44 11.62 17.00
C LEU A 296 -8.78 12.34 18.16
N ASN A 297 -8.22 13.55 17.94
CA ASN A 297 -7.58 14.36 18.96
C ASN A 297 -6.53 13.60 19.81
N ASN A 298 -5.70 12.79 19.15
CA ASN A 298 -4.70 11.89 19.76
C ASN A 298 -5.28 10.81 20.71
N LYS A 299 -6.57 10.57 20.64
CA LYS A 299 -7.21 9.41 21.25
C LYS A 299 -7.53 8.36 20.19
N TYR A 300 -7.69 7.13 20.64
CA TYR A 300 -7.90 5.96 19.77
C TYR A 300 -9.18 5.22 20.10
N GLY A 301 -9.74 4.57 19.11
CA GLY A 301 -10.93 3.74 19.22
C GLY A 301 -10.94 2.60 18.20
N TYR A 302 -11.98 1.78 18.22
CA TYR A 302 -12.19 0.69 17.28
C TYR A 302 -13.57 0.77 16.62
N ALA A 303 -13.62 0.35 15.35
CA ALA A 303 -14.87 0.11 14.63
C ALA A 303 -14.83 -1.25 13.94
N THR A 304 -16.02 -1.77 13.64
CA THR A 304 -16.24 -2.97 12.83
C THR A 304 -16.86 -2.59 11.48
N THR A 305 -17.18 -3.58 10.66
CA THR A 305 -17.93 -3.38 9.42
C THR A 305 -19.36 -2.89 9.65
N GLU A 306 -19.83 -2.91 10.88
CA GLU A 306 -21.18 -2.48 11.28
C GLU A 306 -21.22 -1.05 11.83
N GLY A 307 -20.05 -0.49 12.18
CA GLY A 307 -19.91 0.86 12.70
C GLY A 307 -18.92 0.99 13.87
N VAL A 308 -18.95 2.12 14.55
CA VAL A 308 -18.11 2.38 15.71
C VAL A 308 -18.50 1.46 16.86
N LEU A 309 -17.54 0.68 17.35
CA LEU A 309 -17.70 -0.20 18.51
C LEU A 309 -17.16 0.46 19.78
N TYR A 310 -15.99 1.10 19.67
CA TYR A 310 -15.37 1.90 20.74
C TYR A 310 -14.98 3.25 20.18
N PRO A 311 -15.51 4.35 20.69
CA PRO A 311 -15.15 5.70 20.26
C PRO A 311 -13.69 6.02 20.61
N ALA A 312 -13.15 7.10 20.07
CA ALA A 312 -11.76 7.50 20.25
C ALA A 312 -11.54 8.18 21.61
N ILE A 313 -11.59 7.42 22.70
CA ILE A 313 -11.41 7.90 24.07
C ILE A 313 -10.14 7.34 24.76
N TYR A 314 -9.45 6.39 24.15
CA TYR A 314 -8.29 5.74 24.73
C TYR A 314 -6.97 6.44 24.35
N ASP A 315 -6.03 6.54 25.30
CA ASP A 315 -4.69 7.09 25.07
C ASP A 315 -3.81 6.18 24.23
N LEU A 316 -4.08 4.87 24.30
CA LEU A 316 -3.35 3.84 23.57
C LEU A 316 -4.26 2.64 23.32
N LEU A 317 -4.17 2.11 22.10
CA LEU A 317 -4.65 0.77 21.77
C LEU A 317 -3.43 -0.12 21.54
N TYR A 318 -3.39 -1.26 22.22
CA TYR A 318 -2.34 -2.23 22.00
C TYR A 318 -2.64 -3.05 20.74
N ASN A 319 -1.69 -3.13 19.82
CA ASN A 319 -1.84 -3.86 18.54
C ASN A 319 -1.93 -5.38 18.69
N ASN A 320 -2.20 -5.87 19.89
CA ASN A 320 -2.27 -7.29 20.20
C ASN A 320 -3.65 -7.62 20.76
N HIS A 321 -4.21 -8.73 20.31
CA HIS A 321 -5.45 -9.28 20.85
C HIS A 321 -5.17 -10.59 21.55
N ALA A 322 -5.93 -10.83 22.62
CA ALA A 322 -5.94 -12.11 23.31
C ALA A 322 -7.17 -12.92 22.86
N TYR A 323 -6.96 -14.20 22.70
CA TYR A 323 -8.05 -15.15 22.48
C TYR A 323 -8.34 -15.87 23.79
N CYS A 324 -9.58 -15.80 24.25
CA CYS A 324 -10.04 -16.55 25.39
C CYS A 324 -11.41 -17.14 25.10
N ARG A 325 -11.56 -18.46 25.21
CA ARG A 325 -12.83 -19.19 25.02
C ARG A 325 -13.57 -18.78 23.74
N ASN A 326 -12.84 -18.71 22.60
CA ASN A 326 -13.34 -18.29 21.29
C ASN A 326 -13.78 -16.81 21.19
N ARG A 327 -13.39 -15.96 22.14
CA ARG A 327 -13.61 -14.50 22.09
C ARG A 327 -12.29 -13.77 21.86
N VAL A 328 -12.36 -12.68 21.10
CA VAL A 328 -11.25 -11.75 20.88
C VAL A 328 -11.40 -10.61 21.87
N TYR A 329 -10.28 -10.25 22.51
CA TYR A 329 -10.19 -9.11 23.42
C TYR A 329 -9.06 -8.18 22.95
N HIS A 330 -9.30 -6.89 23.04
CA HIS A 330 -8.29 -5.87 22.75
C HIS A 330 -7.87 -5.20 24.06
N ALA A 331 -6.60 -4.85 24.17
CA ALA A 331 -6.11 -4.09 25.30
C ALA A 331 -6.04 -2.60 24.97
N ALA A 332 -6.43 -1.77 25.91
CA ALA A 332 -6.42 -0.32 25.80
C ALA A 332 -5.93 0.34 27.08
N LYS A 333 -5.50 1.60 26.97
CA LYS A 333 -5.13 2.43 28.11
C LYS A 333 -5.89 3.74 28.02
N ARG A 334 -6.45 4.19 29.16
CA ARG A 334 -7.10 5.49 29.32
C ARG A 334 -6.82 6.06 30.71
N ASP A 335 -6.37 7.31 30.77
CA ASP A 335 -6.11 8.04 32.02
C ASP A 335 -5.15 7.28 32.98
N GLY A 336 -4.15 6.60 32.41
CA GLY A 336 -3.17 5.82 33.17
C GLY A 336 -3.60 4.41 33.55
N GLU A 337 -4.87 4.05 33.37
CA GLU A 337 -5.46 2.76 33.71
C GLU A 337 -5.52 1.83 32.48
N GLU A 338 -5.42 0.53 32.71
CA GLU A 338 -5.46 -0.51 31.68
C GLU A 338 -6.87 -1.09 31.57
N TYR A 339 -7.32 -1.30 30.32
CA TYR A 339 -8.65 -1.82 30.02
C TYR A 339 -8.59 -2.97 29.02
N ILE A 340 -9.55 -3.85 29.12
CA ILE A 340 -9.81 -4.93 28.18
C ILE A 340 -11.13 -4.64 27.48
N LEU A 341 -11.16 -4.73 26.17
CA LEU A 341 -12.29 -4.43 25.32
C LEU A 341 -12.74 -5.72 24.62
N ASP A 342 -14.02 -6.06 24.66
CA ASP A 342 -14.58 -7.21 23.94
C ASP A 342 -15.22 -6.81 22.60
N ASN A 343 -15.70 -7.78 21.83
CA ASN A 343 -16.36 -7.53 20.54
C ASN A 343 -17.82 -7.08 20.67
N GLU A 344 -18.33 -6.96 21.90
CA GLU A 344 -19.71 -6.57 22.18
C GLU A 344 -19.81 -5.12 22.66
N GLY A 345 -18.67 -4.38 22.68
CA GLY A 345 -18.59 -3.00 23.17
C GLY A 345 -18.55 -2.90 24.70
N ASN A 346 -18.12 -3.93 25.40
CA ASN A 346 -17.93 -3.87 26.83
C ASN A 346 -16.47 -3.63 27.19
N GLU A 347 -16.25 -2.72 28.13
CA GLU A 347 -14.96 -2.38 28.72
C GLU A 347 -14.85 -3.01 30.11
N TYR A 348 -13.69 -3.58 30.40
CA TYR A 348 -13.37 -4.18 31.68
C TYR A 348 -12.08 -3.55 32.22
N LYS A 349 -12.08 -3.00 33.43
CA LYS A 349 -10.87 -2.47 34.04
C LYS A 349 -9.94 -3.62 34.40
N SER A 350 -8.68 -3.56 34.01
CA SER A 350 -7.69 -4.58 34.32
C SER A 350 -6.94 -4.22 35.60
N GLN A 351 -6.76 -5.18 36.51
CA GLN A 351 -5.91 -5.02 37.70
C GLN A 351 -4.42 -5.21 37.38
N LYS A 352 -4.08 -5.76 36.21
CA LYS A 352 -2.71 -6.05 35.80
C LYS A 352 -2.26 -5.11 34.69
N LYS A 353 -1.03 -4.60 34.79
CA LYS A 353 -0.38 -3.89 33.69
C LYS A 353 -0.10 -4.89 32.56
N PHE A 354 -0.49 -4.53 31.33
CA PHE A 354 -0.18 -5.35 30.18
C PHE A 354 1.30 -5.24 29.80
N PRO A 355 1.97 -6.36 29.50
CA PRO A 355 3.31 -6.31 28.94
C PRO A 355 3.28 -5.61 27.58
N LYS A 356 4.34 -4.87 27.22
CA LYS A 356 4.48 -4.14 25.94
C LYS A 356 4.28 -5.02 24.70
N VAL A 357 4.37 -6.32 24.85
CA VAL A 357 4.14 -7.35 23.83
C VAL A 357 3.19 -8.39 24.42
N TRP A 358 1.93 -8.31 24.09
CA TRP A 358 0.97 -9.38 24.30
C TRP A 358 1.17 -10.43 23.18
N ILE A 359 2.02 -11.41 23.45
CA ILE A 359 2.15 -12.59 22.58
C ILE A 359 0.90 -13.45 22.83
N SER A 360 0.32 -13.96 21.79
CA SER A 360 -0.83 -14.86 21.70
C SER A 360 -0.83 -16.03 22.72
N GLN A 361 -0.92 -15.73 23.99
CA GLN A 361 -1.17 -16.73 25.01
C GLN A 361 -2.69 -16.74 25.28
N GLN A 362 -3.25 -17.93 25.46
CA GLN A 362 -4.61 -18.15 25.94
C GLN A 362 -4.73 -17.66 27.39
N VAL A 363 -4.63 -16.35 27.58
CA VAL A 363 -4.82 -15.72 28.89
C VAL A 363 -6.23 -15.17 28.91
N CYS A 364 -7.09 -15.83 29.65
CA CYS A 364 -8.41 -15.27 29.93
C CYS A 364 -8.23 -14.09 30.89
N PRO A 365 -8.70 -12.89 30.51
CA PRO A 365 -8.63 -11.74 31.41
C PRO A 365 -9.54 -11.94 32.62
N ASP A 366 -9.11 -11.40 33.74
CA ASP A 366 -9.91 -11.33 34.97
C ASP A 366 -10.89 -10.17 34.81
N LEU A 367 -12.17 -10.49 34.55
CA LEU A 367 -13.19 -9.53 34.11
C LEU A 367 -14.08 -9.09 35.29
N GLU A 368 -13.52 -8.34 36.24
CA GLU A 368 -14.24 -7.98 37.47
C GLU A 368 -15.20 -6.80 37.33
N THR A 369 -14.93 -5.83 36.43
CA THR A 369 -15.79 -4.64 36.31
C THR A 369 -16.18 -4.45 34.84
N LYS A 370 -17.48 -4.61 34.54
CA LYS A 370 -18.02 -4.49 33.19
C LYS A 370 -18.71 -3.14 33.01
N ARG A 371 -18.34 -2.39 31.95
CA ARG A 371 -19.06 -1.20 31.51
C ARG A 371 -19.37 -1.29 30.02
N LYS A 372 -20.58 -0.94 29.60
CA LYS A 372 -20.92 -0.77 28.20
C LYS A 372 -20.46 0.62 27.77
N VAL A 373 -19.66 0.72 26.70
CA VAL A 373 -19.19 1.99 26.14
C VAL A 373 -20.19 2.48 25.10
N SER A 374 -20.57 3.76 25.15
CA SER A 374 -21.42 4.36 24.13
C SER A 374 -20.57 4.70 22.89
N PRO A 375 -21.03 4.40 21.66
CA PRO A 375 -20.34 4.80 20.42
C PRO A 375 -20.09 6.31 20.28
N ASP A 376 -20.86 7.15 20.94
CA ASP A 376 -20.81 8.62 20.86
C ASP A 376 -20.10 9.26 22.06
N GLU A 377 -19.37 8.48 22.87
CA GLU A 377 -18.72 8.99 24.08
C GLU A 377 -17.55 9.97 23.79
N ASP A 378 -17.00 9.95 22.58
CA ASP A 378 -15.96 10.88 22.12
C ASP A 378 -16.50 12.27 21.75
N GLU A 379 -17.83 12.48 21.78
CA GLU A 379 -18.49 13.76 21.52
C GLU A 379 -18.74 14.60 22.79
N LYS A 380 -18.45 14.02 23.97
CA LYS A 380 -18.57 14.68 25.28
C LYS A 380 -17.27 15.33 25.71
#